data_75a7c05397f444098dcbb49d26daca22
#
_entry.id   75a7c05397f444098dcbb49d26daca22
#
_cell.length_a   1.000
_cell.length_b   1.000
_cell.length_c   1.000
_cell.angle_alpha   90.00
_cell.angle_beta   90.00
_cell.angle_gamma   90.00
#
_symmetry.space_group_name_H-M   'P 1'
#
loop_
_entity.id
_entity.type
_entity.pdbx_description
1 polymer ?
#
loop_
_entity_poly.entity_id
_entity_poly.type
_entity_poly.pdbx_seq_one_letter_code
_entity_poly.pdbx_strand_id
1 'polypeptide(L)'
;VSSVEKVRGRYPQWVAERLPSDAWTEDSGVAFPLYRMAGSCLNFPRLLQLGLDGLEAELADTPFKFVADHLRDTIDSYIGSVSEEMVKTLLAIRNKPPRHFREAIQLFWLYALHSGTWNYGRLDVALGSFLKADLDKGVLNREEALELVCGLWRLMHSYDNMYDNRLIVGGRGRPDEAAADEFALLAIEATRKVRLNQPQLSLRFYDGQNSELWERAIDAIGEGCTFPMLYNDEVNIPAVQKAFGVSADLAEQYTPYGCGEYVLNHYSEGSPNGVINLLKALEITLHSGRDPNNGRQVVEDVPSAADYQDFDALWQSYCRVVEYHVAVLAHQQKLEYDVMAEEAPLAFISALTSDCVQQKKSAFGGGARFLGGCLETYGYTNAADSLHVLQELVFNQKRYTLPQLVEAMDANYEGFSEIQAACRQVSKYGNDEGMADSMARKVHEHICNEASKQAVKVGLSSYLVVVINNWANTVLGWKTCASADGRKSGQPMANANNPSPGSDLNGVTAFLNSLVKLDPSLHAGAVQNMKFSKEWFGEMRPKFEALIKTYFLHGGAQAMITVVSRDDMEAAMREPEKWGHLMVRVGGFSIRFVDLPRPGQLEVLARTLN
;
A
#
# COMPACT_ATOMS: atom_id res chain seq x y z
N VAL A 1 5.48 14.53 -27.15
CA VAL A 1 5.71 14.94 -25.75
C VAL A 1 4.92 13.96 -24.89
N SER A 2 5.60 13.27 -23.97
CA SER A 2 4.94 12.32 -23.05
C SER A 2 4.03 13.05 -22.05
N SER A 3 3.08 12.33 -21.44
CA SER A 3 2.23 12.93 -20.40
C SER A 3 3.05 13.42 -19.21
N VAL A 4 4.13 12.74 -18.86
CA VAL A 4 5.07 13.17 -17.81
C VAL A 4 5.73 14.51 -18.16
N GLU A 5 6.22 14.69 -19.39
CA GLU A 5 6.79 15.96 -19.83
C GLU A 5 5.76 17.10 -19.81
N LYS A 6 4.50 16.81 -20.12
CA LYS A 6 3.41 17.80 -20.00
C LYS A 6 3.15 18.21 -18.55
N VAL A 7 3.16 17.26 -17.61
CA VAL A 7 3.04 17.55 -16.17
C VAL A 7 4.22 18.42 -15.71
N ARG A 8 5.44 18.02 -16.03
CA ARG A 8 6.66 18.76 -15.66
C ARG A 8 6.70 20.16 -16.25
N GLY A 9 6.24 20.33 -17.49
CA GLY A 9 6.14 21.64 -18.14
C GLY A 9 5.16 22.61 -17.47
N ARG A 10 4.29 22.12 -16.59
CA ARG A 10 3.34 22.95 -15.81
C ARG A 10 3.80 23.22 -14.38
N TYR A 11 4.95 22.69 -13.95
CA TYR A 11 5.44 22.94 -12.61
C TYR A 11 5.73 24.42 -12.40
N PRO A 12 5.21 25.04 -11.34
CA PRO A 12 5.75 26.31 -10.87
C PRO A 12 7.25 26.16 -10.55
N GLN A 13 7.99 27.22 -10.64
CA GLN A 13 9.45 27.19 -10.42
C GLN A 13 9.82 26.52 -9.09
N TRP A 14 9.13 26.84 -8.00
CA TRP A 14 9.39 26.29 -6.67
C TRP A 14 9.13 24.78 -6.56
N VAL A 15 8.25 24.21 -7.40
CA VAL A 15 8.04 22.76 -7.51
C VAL A 15 9.14 22.13 -8.36
N ALA A 16 9.42 22.70 -9.54
CA ALA A 16 10.44 22.20 -10.46
C ALA A 16 11.83 22.13 -9.82
N GLU A 17 12.18 23.11 -9.00
CA GLU A 17 13.44 23.16 -8.28
C GLU A 17 13.62 22.04 -7.24
N ARG A 18 12.54 21.43 -6.77
CA ARG A 18 12.54 20.39 -5.71
C ARG A 18 12.29 18.98 -6.23
N LEU A 19 11.76 18.87 -7.44
CA LEU A 19 11.55 17.60 -8.13
C LEU A 19 12.42 17.53 -9.41
N PRO A 20 13.75 17.50 -9.27
CA PRO A 20 14.66 17.63 -10.42
C PRO A 20 14.66 16.39 -11.32
N SER A 21 14.34 15.22 -10.78
CA SER A 21 14.39 13.94 -11.46
C SER A 21 13.13 13.13 -11.22
N ASP A 22 12.76 12.28 -12.18
CA ASP A 22 11.71 11.27 -12.04
C ASP A 22 12.25 9.99 -11.40
N ALA A 23 13.57 9.84 -11.39
CA ALA A 23 14.24 8.63 -10.98
C ALA A 23 14.60 8.68 -9.50
N TRP A 24 13.63 8.33 -8.64
CA TRP A 24 13.87 8.14 -7.21
C TRP A 24 14.99 7.12 -6.91
N THR A 25 15.35 6.28 -7.89
CA THR A 25 16.46 5.34 -7.83
C THR A 25 17.82 5.96 -8.12
N GLU A 26 17.87 7.14 -8.74
CA GLU A 26 19.12 7.75 -9.22
C GLU A 26 19.53 8.98 -8.40
N ASP A 27 18.57 9.70 -7.85
CA ASP A 27 18.80 10.97 -7.18
C ASP A 27 18.72 10.84 -5.65
N SER A 28 19.44 11.69 -4.93
CA SER A 28 19.35 11.82 -3.47
C SER A 28 18.43 12.99 -3.13
N GLY A 29 17.18 12.75 -2.87
CA GLY A 29 16.24 13.81 -2.56
C GLY A 29 15.37 13.48 -1.35
N VAL A 30 14.61 14.47 -0.90
CA VAL A 30 13.56 14.28 0.10
C VAL A 30 12.28 13.80 -0.56
N ALA A 31 11.95 14.31 -1.74
CA ALA A 31 10.67 14.10 -2.41
C ALA A 31 10.85 13.69 -3.87
N PHE A 32 10.01 12.75 -4.33
CA PHE A 32 10.04 12.23 -5.69
C PHE A 32 8.62 12.02 -6.22
N PRO A 33 8.33 12.41 -7.49
CA PRO A 33 7.09 12.08 -8.16
C PRO A 33 7.14 10.64 -8.71
N LEU A 34 5.98 9.99 -8.80
CA LEU A 34 5.87 8.61 -9.30
C LEU A 34 5.09 8.46 -10.60
N TYR A 35 4.23 9.42 -10.96
CA TYR A 35 3.41 9.44 -12.20
C TYR A 35 2.66 8.12 -12.47
N ARG A 36 1.96 7.59 -11.49
CA ARG A 36 1.24 6.33 -11.64
C ARG A 36 -0.24 6.44 -11.28
N MET A 37 -1.05 5.58 -11.90
CA MET A 37 -2.48 5.48 -11.70
C MET A 37 -2.81 4.11 -11.13
N ALA A 38 -2.99 4.01 -9.82
CA ALA A 38 -3.20 2.74 -9.13
C ALA A 38 -4.47 2.68 -8.27
N GLY A 39 -5.06 3.80 -7.91
CA GLY A 39 -6.13 3.89 -6.92
C GLY A 39 -7.56 3.88 -7.49
N SER A 40 -7.81 3.20 -8.61
CA SER A 40 -9.14 3.06 -9.21
C SER A 40 -9.75 1.72 -8.87
N CYS A 41 -10.97 1.73 -8.35
CA CYS A 41 -11.73 0.53 -8.05
C CYS A 41 -13.12 0.64 -8.69
N LEU A 42 -13.46 -0.27 -9.59
CA LEU A 42 -14.58 -0.14 -10.52
C LEU A 42 -15.87 -0.82 -10.02
N ASN A 43 -17.02 -0.33 -10.47
CA ASN A 43 -18.32 -0.91 -10.16
C ASN A 43 -18.60 -2.16 -11.02
N PHE A 44 -17.84 -3.24 -10.77
CA PHE A 44 -18.08 -4.51 -11.45
C PHE A 44 -19.47 -5.12 -11.17
N PRO A 45 -20.06 -5.02 -9.98
CA PRO A 45 -21.44 -5.47 -9.77
C PRO A 45 -22.42 -4.84 -10.75
N ARG A 46 -22.28 -3.52 -11.01
CA ARG A 46 -23.14 -2.82 -12.00
C ARG A 46 -22.92 -3.33 -13.41
N LEU A 47 -21.66 -3.53 -13.84
CA LEU A 47 -21.36 -4.11 -15.15
C LEU A 47 -22.05 -5.47 -15.34
N LEU A 48 -21.94 -6.35 -14.36
CA LEU A 48 -22.50 -7.70 -14.41
C LEU A 48 -24.05 -7.68 -14.38
N GLN A 49 -24.63 -6.69 -13.72
CA GLN A 49 -26.08 -6.49 -13.70
C GLN A 49 -26.63 -5.96 -15.03
N LEU A 50 -25.91 -5.06 -15.68
CA LEU A 50 -26.35 -4.39 -16.91
C LEU A 50 -26.06 -5.22 -18.18
N GLY A 51 -24.96 -5.92 -18.23
CA GLY A 51 -24.38 -6.44 -19.46
C GLY A 51 -23.99 -5.31 -20.41
N LEU A 52 -23.57 -5.63 -21.62
CA LEU A 52 -23.11 -4.61 -22.55
C LEU A 52 -24.23 -3.75 -23.16
N ASP A 53 -25.45 -4.33 -23.38
CA ASP A 53 -26.58 -3.54 -23.86
C ASP A 53 -27.03 -2.49 -22.82
N GLY A 54 -27.09 -2.88 -21.55
CA GLY A 54 -27.43 -1.94 -20.47
C GLY A 54 -26.36 -0.88 -20.25
N LEU A 55 -25.09 -1.26 -20.34
CA LEU A 55 -23.97 -0.33 -20.26
C LEU A 55 -24.00 0.69 -21.41
N GLU A 56 -24.22 0.23 -22.65
CA GLU A 56 -24.37 1.11 -23.83
C GLU A 56 -25.49 2.13 -23.62
N ALA A 57 -26.67 1.69 -23.17
CA ALA A 57 -27.80 2.56 -22.92
C ALA A 57 -27.49 3.65 -21.88
N GLU A 58 -26.76 3.32 -20.80
CA GLU A 58 -26.35 4.29 -19.80
C GLU A 58 -25.27 5.26 -20.30
N LEU A 59 -24.39 4.83 -21.18
CA LEU A 59 -23.29 5.63 -21.69
C LEU A 59 -23.64 6.46 -22.93
N ALA A 60 -24.84 6.32 -23.51
CA ALA A 60 -25.23 6.88 -24.81
C ALA A 60 -24.96 8.39 -24.93
N ASP A 61 -25.24 9.15 -23.88
CA ASP A 61 -25.06 10.60 -23.81
C ASP A 61 -23.74 11.04 -23.13
N THR A 62 -22.76 10.18 -23.03
CA THR A 62 -21.48 10.46 -22.37
C THR A 62 -20.30 10.41 -23.36
N PRO A 63 -19.14 10.98 -22.99
CA PRO A 63 -17.92 10.78 -23.78
C PRO A 63 -17.45 9.32 -23.86
N PHE A 64 -18.05 8.42 -23.07
CA PHE A 64 -17.64 7.01 -22.93
C PHE A 64 -18.52 6.06 -23.76
N LYS A 65 -19.41 6.56 -24.60
CA LYS A 65 -20.40 5.77 -25.39
C LYS A 65 -19.82 4.63 -26.22
N PHE A 66 -18.53 4.71 -26.58
CA PHE A 66 -17.85 3.69 -27.39
C PHE A 66 -17.39 2.47 -26.59
N VAL A 67 -17.43 2.52 -25.26
CA VAL A 67 -16.86 1.47 -24.39
C VAL A 67 -17.53 0.10 -24.62
N ALA A 68 -18.86 0.07 -24.71
CA ALA A 68 -19.59 -1.19 -24.93
C ALA A 68 -19.30 -1.78 -26.31
N ASP A 69 -19.24 -0.97 -27.37
CA ASP A 69 -18.94 -1.42 -28.73
C ASP A 69 -17.51 -1.96 -28.83
N HIS A 70 -16.55 -1.28 -28.22
CA HIS A 70 -15.17 -1.76 -28.16
C HIS A 70 -15.05 -3.15 -27.53
N LEU A 71 -15.80 -3.42 -26.45
CA LEU A 71 -15.83 -4.76 -25.84
C LEU A 71 -16.50 -5.80 -26.74
N ARG A 72 -17.57 -5.44 -27.48
CA ARG A 72 -18.19 -6.33 -28.45
C ARG A 72 -17.23 -6.69 -29.59
N ASP A 73 -16.53 -5.70 -30.15
CA ASP A 73 -15.51 -5.90 -31.19
C ASP A 73 -14.40 -6.82 -30.69
N THR A 74 -13.99 -6.67 -29.44
CA THR A 74 -13.00 -7.55 -28.80
C THR A 74 -13.54 -8.98 -28.68
N ILE A 75 -14.77 -9.18 -28.23
CA ILE A 75 -15.42 -10.49 -28.17
C ILE A 75 -15.45 -11.13 -29.57
N ASP A 76 -15.89 -10.39 -30.56
CA ASP A 76 -16.00 -10.87 -31.94
C ASP A 76 -14.64 -11.31 -32.52
N SER A 77 -13.57 -10.59 -32.14
CA SER A 77 -12.20 -10.93 -32.56
C SER A 77 -11.69 -12.27 -32.00
N TYR A 78 -12.20 -12.73 -30.87
CA TYR A 78 -11.79 -14.00 -30.25
C TYR A 78 -12.58 -15.21 -30.74
N ILE A 79 -13.80 -15.04 -31.30
CA ILE A 79 -14.72 -16.15 -31.65
C ILE A 79 -14.07 -17.19 -32.57
N GLY A 80 -13.19 -16.76 -33.47
CA GLY A 80 -12.51 -17.68 -34.39
C GLY A 80 -11.25 -18.38 -33.86
N SER A 81 -10.81 -18.04 -32.63
CA SER A 81 -9.51 -18.45 -32.09
C SER A 81 -9.56 -19.21 -30.76
N VAL A 82 -10.75 -19.41 -30.21
CA VAL A 82 -10.95 -20.06 -28.90
C VAL A 82 -11.80 -21.32 -28.99
N SER A 83 -11.87 -22.12 -27.93
CA SER A 83 -12.66 -23.35 -27.90
C SER A 83 -14.17 -23.09 -28.07
N GLU A 84 -14.93 -24.08 -28.53
CA GLU A 84 -16.38 -23.98 -28.66
C GLU A 84 -17.09 -23.59 -27.34
N GLU A 85 -16.60 -24.08 -26.22
CA GLU A 85 -17.12 -23.72 -24.89
C GLU A 85 -16.90 -22.23 -24.61
N MET A 86 -15.73 -21.72 -24.92
CA MET A 86 -15.42 -20.30 -24.74
C MET A 86 -16.24 -19.44 -25.72
N VAL A 87 -16.44 -19.89 -26.96
CA VAL A 87 -17.33 -19.19 -27.91
C VAL A 87 -18.74 -19.06 -27.35
N LYS A 88 -19.31 -20.14 -26.77
CA LYS A 88 -20.63 -20.08 -26.10
C LYS A 88 -20.65 -19.04 -24.98
N THR A 89 -19.62 -19.02 -24.14
CA THR A 89 -19.50 -18.05 -23.04
C THR A 89 -19.42 -16.62 -23.57
N LEU A 90 -18.58 -16.35 -24.57
CA LEU A 90 -18.41 -15.03 -25.17
C LEU A 90 -19.70 -14.53 -25.84
N LEU A 91 -20.41 -15.39 -26.59
CA LEU A 91 -21.69 -15.04 -27.20
C LEU A 91 -22.78 -14.75 -26.17
N ALA A 92 -22.76 -15.45 -25.03
CA ALA A 92 -23.73 -15.22 -23.95
C ALA A 92 -23.59 -13.81 -23.33
N ILE A 93 -22.35 -13.32 -23.18
CA ILE A 93 -22.06 -12.00 -22.57
C ILE A 93 -21.92 -10.87 -23.58
N ARG A 94 -21.97 -11.15 -24.87
CA ARG A 94 -21.75 -10.16 -25.94
C ARG A 94 -22.71 -8.98 -25.85
N ASN A 95 -23.93 -9.23 -25.41
CA ASN A 95 -24.98 -8.22 -25.31
C ASN A 95 -25.62 -8.20 -23.92
N LYS A 96 -25.98 -9.34 -23.39
CA LYS A 96 -26.83 -9.49 -22.20
C LYS A 96 -26.02 -9.64 -20.92
N PRO A 97 -26.63 -9.37 -19.76
CA PRO A 97 -26.04 -9.72 -18.46
C PRO A 97 -25.68 -11.21 -18.40
N PRO A 98 -24.56 -11.56 -17.73
CA PRO A 98 -24.22 -12.94 -17.46
C PRO A 98 -25.30 -13.64 -16.64
N ARG A 99 -25.52 -14.92 -16.86
CA ARG A 99 -26.50 -15.77 -16.15
C ARG A 99 -25.83 -16.78 -15.22
N HIS A 100 -24.58 -17.11 -15.56
CA HIS A 100 -23.77 -18.14 -14.91
C HIS A 100 -22.45 -17.60 -14.42
N PHE A 101 -21.88 -18.28 -13.42
CA PHE A 101 -20.62 -17.89 -12.79
C PHE A 101 -19.46 -17.76 -13.80
N ARG A 102 -19.33 -18.71 -14.72
CA ARG A 102 -18.33 -18.66 -15.80
C ARG A 102 -18.50 -17.41 -16.70
N GLU A 103 -19.74 -17.10 -17.06
CA GLU A 103 -20.07 -15.92 -17.86
C GLU A 103 -19.70 -14.62 -17.12
N ALA A 104 -20.01 -14.57 -15.81
CA ALA A 104 -19.69 -13.41 -14.96
C ALA A 104 -18.18 -13.20 -14.81
N ILE A 105 -17.41 -14.25 -14.58
CA ILE A 105 -15.94 -14.20 -14.56
C ILE A 105 -15.40 -13.67 -15.88
N GLN A 106 -15.93 -14.16 -17.02
CA GLN A 106 -15.43 -13.77 -18.33
C GLN A 106 -15.71 -12.29 -18.64
N LEU A 107 -16.91 -11.78 -18.34
CA LEU A 107 -17.25 -10.37 -18.55
C LEU A 107 -16.43 -9.45 -17.62
N PHE A 108 -16.31 -9.82 -16.34
CA PHE A 108 -15.47 -9.13 -15.37
C PHE A 108 -14.03 -9.01 -15.90
N TRP A 109 -13.41 -10.14 -16.28
CA TRP A 109 -12.02 -10.16 -16.70
C TRP A 109 -11.77 -9.39 -17.99
N LEU A 110 -12.67 -9.53 -18.96
CA LEU A 110 -12.60 -8.77 -20.20
C LEU A 110 -12.58 -7.26 -19.94
N TYR A 111 -13.49 -6.78 -19.09
CA TYR A 111 -13.53 -5.37 -18.73
C TYR A 111 -12.30 -4.92 -17.93
N ALA A 112 -11.88 -5.71 -16.97
CA ALA A 112 -10.69 -5.42 -16.16
C ALA A 112 -9.44 -5.21 -17.02
N LEU A 113 -9.21 -6.07 -18.01
CA LEU A 113 -8.10 -5.94 -18.94
C LEU A 113 -8.14 -4.64 -19.74
N HIS A 114 -9.31 -4.28 -20.29
CA HIS A 114 -9.46 -3.06 -21.09
C HIS A 114 -9.42 -1.78 -20.25
N SER A 115 -9.85 -1.83 -19.01
CA SER A 115 -9.77 -0.69 -18.10
C SER A 115 -8.34 -0.41 -17.64
N GLY A 116 -7.48 -1.42 -17.64
CA GLY A 116 -6.14 -1.34 -17.06
C GLY A 116 -6.14 -1.20 -15.53
N THR A 117 -7.28 -1.46 -14.87
CA THR A 117 -7.32 -1.42 -13.40
C THR A 117 -6.53 -2.58 -12.79
N TRP A 118 -5.85 -2.31 -11.70
CA TRP A 118 -5.08 -3.29 -10.93
C TRP A 118 -5.74 -3.62 -9.59
N ASN A 119 -6.81 -2.91 -9.27
CA ASN A 119 -7.59 -3.10 -8.06
C ASN A 119 -8.99 -3.59 -8.44
N TYR A 120 -9.23 -4.87 -8.23
CA TYR A 120 -10.47 -5.52 -8.64
C TYR A 120 -11.60 -5.36 -7.61
N GLY A 121 -11.33 -4.67 -6.51
CA GLY A 121 -12.32 -4.37 -5.49
C GLY A 121 -12.89 -5.60 -4.80
N ARG A 122 -14.14 -5.50 -4.39
CA ARG A 122 -14.87 -6.53 -3.62
C ARG A 122 -15.41 -7.60 -4.55
N LEU A 123 -14.53 -8.51 -4.97
CA LEU A 123 -14.87 -9.51 -5.97
C LEU A 123 -15.87 -10.57 -5.43
N ASP A 124 -15.90 -10.79 -4.12
CA ASP A 124 -16.90 -11.60 -3.44
C ASP A 124 -18.33 -11.03 -3.60
N VAL A 125 -18.47 -9.72 -3.58
CA VAL A 125 -19.76 -9.03 -3.84
C VAL A 125 -20.13 -9.11 -5.32
N ALA A 126 -19.15 -8.99 -6.21
CA ALA A 126 -19.41 -9.01 -7.65
C ALA A 126 -19.80 -10.41 -8.17
N LEU A 127 -19.15 -11.45 -7.69
CA LEU A 127 -19.25 -12.81 -8.25
C LEU A 127 -19.99 -13.81 -7.37
N GLY A 128 -20.15 -13.53 -6.07
CA GLY A 128 -20.69 -14.49 -5.10
C GLY A 128 -22.10 -14.97 -5.42
N SER A 129 -23.00 -14.08 -5.84
CA SER A 129 -24.39 -14.45 -6.18
C SER A 129 -24.48 -15.38 -7.41
N PHE A 130 -23.61 -15.21 -8.39
CA PHE A 130 -23.55 -16.11 -9.56
C PHE A 130 -23.03 -17.49 -9.17
N LEU A 131 -21.97 -17.53 -8.35
CA LEU A 131 -21.42 -18.77 -7.83
C LEU A 131 -22.47 -19.56 -7.03
N LYS A 132 -23.08 -18.90 -6.05
CA LYS A 132 -24.09 -19.54 -5.19
C LYS A 132 -25.27 -20.06 -6.00
N ALA A 133 -25.78 -19.25 -6.94
CA ALA A 133 -26.90 -19.67 -7.79
C ALA A 133 -26.59 -20.90 -8.65
N ASP A 134 -25.37 -21.01 -9.19
CA ASP A 134 -24.96 -22.16 -10.01
C ASP A 134 -24.70 -23.40 -9.15
N LEU A 135 -24.14 -23.26 -7.95
CA LEU A 135 -23.99 -24.36 -6.99
C LEU A 135 -25.35 -24.89 -6.52
N ASP A 136 -26.27 -24.02 -6.10
CA ASP A 136 -27.60 -24.37 -5.61
C ASP A 136 -28.46 -25.09 -6.69
N LYS A 137 -28.27 -24.73 -7.97
CA LYS A 137 -28.96 -25.35 -9.10
C LYS A 137 -28.25 -26.58 -9.68
N GLY A 138 -27.06 -26.91 -9.18
CA GLY A 138 -26.25 -28.01 -9.71
C GLY A 138 -25.72 -27.76 -11.12
N VAL A 139 -25.63 -26.50 -11.55
CA VAL A 139 -24.97 -26.11 -12.83
C VAL A 139 -23.47 -26.30 -12.74
N LEU A 140 -22.90 -26.04 -11.58
CA LEU A 140 -21.51 -26.30 -11.22
C LEU A 140 -21.46 -27.09 -9.91
N ASN A 141 -20.46 -27.93 -9.76
CA ASN A 141 -20.05 -28.43 -8.46
C ASN A 141 -18.90 -27.58 -7.90
N ARG A 142 -18.56 -27.78 -6.63
CA ARG A 142 -17.54 -26.97 -5.94
C ARG A 142 -16.14 -27.12 -6.55
N GLU A 143 -15.79 -28.29 -7.07
CA GLU A 143 -14.50 -28.54 -7.69
C GLU A 143 -14.38 -27.80 -9.04
N GLU A 144 -15.41 -27.84 -9.87
CA GLU A 144 -15.47 -27.08 -11.13
C GLU A 144 -15.40 -25.58 -10.87
N ALA A 145 -16.11 -25.08 -9.85
CA ALA A 145 -16.06 -23.69 -9.45
C ALA A 145 -14.65 -23.28 -8.97
N LEU A 146 -13.98 -24.14 -8.19
CA LEU A 146 -12.60 -23.92 -7.75
C LEU A 146 -11.64 -23.84 -8.93
N GLU A 147 -11.78 -24.72 -9.95
CA GLU A 147 -10.92 -24.66 -11.13
C GLU A 147 -11.14 -23.38 -11.96
N LEU A 148 -12.37 -22.86 -12.03
CA LEU A 148 -12.63 -21.56 -12.67
C LEU A 148 -11.90 -20.42 -11.93
N VAL A 149 -11.94 -20.39 -10.62
CA VAL A 149 -11.23 -19.38 -9.82
C VAL A 149 -9.72 -19.55 -9.94
N CYS A 150 -9.20 -20.77 -9.89
CA CYS A 150 -7.78 -21.04 -10.13
C CYS A 150 -7.35 -20.58 -11.54
N GLY A 151 -8.20 -20.77 -12.54
CA GLY A 151 -7.97 -20.27 -13.91
C GLY A 151 -7.88 -18.74 -13.93
N LEU A 152 -8.81 -18.05 -13.23
CA LEU A 152 -8.77 -16.59 -13.10
C LEU A 152 -7.50 -16.11 -12.38
N TRP A 153 -7.07 -16.78 -11.31
CA TRP A 153 -5.81 -16.44 -10.60
C TRP A 153 -4.59 -16.56 -11.51
N ARG A 154 -4.53 -17.62 -12.33
CA ARG A 154 -3.44 -17.79 -13.32
C ARG A 154 -3.47 -16.70 -14.39
N LEU A 155 -4.65 -16.28 -14.86
CA LEU A 155 -4.79 -15.16 -15.79
C LEU A 155 -4.31 -13.84 -15.17
N MET A 156 -4.73 -13.54 -13.95
CA MET A 156 -4.27 -12.34 -13.23
C MET A 156 -2.75 -12.35 -13.03
N HIS A 157 -2.19 -13.50 -12.66
CA HIS A 157 -0.74 -13.65 -12.52
C HIS A 157 0.00 -13.46 -13.86
N SER A 158 -0.54 -13.96 -14.97
CA SER A 158 0.08 -13.83 -16.29
C SER A 158 0.11 -12.39 -16.82
N TYR A 159 -0.72 -11.51 -16.28
CA TYR A 159 -0.72 -10.08 -16.59
C TYR A 159 0.48 -9.33 -15.97
N ASP A 160 1.24 -9.99 -15.10
CA ASP A 160 2.52 -9.59 -14.52
C ASP A 160 2.58 -8.12 -14.05
N ASN A 161 1.67 -7.76 -13.17
CA ASN A 161 1.77 -6.50 -12.45
C ASN A 161 2.44 -6.74 -11.08
N MET A 162 3.68 -6.37 -10.94
CA MET A 162 4.50 -6.66 -9.76
C MET A 162 3.87 -6.17 -8.44
N TYR A 163 3.17 -5.04 -8.45
CA TYR A 163 2.82 -4.34 -7.21
C TYR A 163 1.38 -4.55 -6.76
N ASP A 164 0.46 -4.98 -7.62
CA ASP A 164 -0.96 -5.00 -7.31
C ASP A 164 -1.69 -6.27 -7.78
N ASN A 165 -2.67 -6.18 -8.68
CA ASN A 165 -3.66 -7.23 -8.93
C ASN A 165 -4.41 -7.60 -7.64
N ARG A 166 -4.87 -6.57 -6.92
CA ARG A 166 -5.52 -6.71 -5.62
C ARG A 166 -6.98 -7.06 -5.75
N LEU A 167 -7.43 -8.01 -4.94
CA LEU A 167 -8.86 -8.27 -4.73
C LEU A 167 -9.17 -8.43 -3.24
N ILE A 168 -10.40 -8.09 -2.89
CA ILE A 168 -10.86 -8.01 -1.52
C ILE A 168 -12.02 -9.00 -1.34
N VAL A 169 -12.01 -9.70 -0.22
CA VAL A 169 -13.11 -10.54 0.23
C VAL A 169 -13.42 -10.27 1.70
N GLY A 170 -14.62 -10.60 2.14
CA GLY A 170 -15.05 -10.41 3.53
C GLY A 170 -15.40 -8.94 3.86
N GLY A 171 -15.55 -8.66 5.14
CA GLY A 171 -15.86 -7.36 5.69
C GLY A 171 -17.34 -6.99 5.68
N ARG A 172 -17.66 -5.84 6.31
CA ARG A 172 -19.02 -5.29 6.38
C ARG A 172 -19.49 -4.74 5.05
N GLY A 173 -20.78 -4.46 4.93
CA GLY A 173 -21.38 -3.80 3.76
C GLY A 173 -21.53 -4.69 2.54
N ARG A 174 -21.67 -5.99 2.71
CA ARG A 174 -21.97 -6.97 1.66
C ARG A 174 -23.48 -7.22 1.61
N PRO A 175 -24.15 -6.99 0.46
CA PRO A 175 -25.61 -7.13 0.36
C PRO A 175 -26.12 -8.55 0.60
N ASP A 176 -25.36 -9.57 0.17
CA ASP A 176 -25.63 -10.99 0.38
C ASP A 176 -24.35 -11.63 0.96
N GLU A 177 -24.25 -11.64 2.30
CA GLU A 177 -23.07 -12.16 2.99
C GLU A 177 -22.87 -13.66 2.75
N ALA A 178 -23.94 -14.44 2.67
CA ALA A 178 -23.83 -15.89 2.47
C ALA A 178 -23.25 -16.20 1.07
N ALA A 179 -23.71 -15.52 0.04
CA ALA A 179 -23.17 -15.69 -1.31
C ALA A 179 -21.73 -15.16 -1.41
N ALA A 180 -21.42 -14.03 -0.76
CA ALA A 180 -20.09 -13.47 -0.74
C ALA A 180 -19.11 -14.37 0.05
N ASP A 181 -19.53 -14.97 1.17
CA ASP A 181 -18.72 -15.92 1.94
C ASP A 181 -18.39 -17.17 1.14
N GLU A 182 -19.34 -17.71 0.35
CA GLU A 182 -19.09 -18.86 -0.52
C GLU A 182 -17.95 -18.57 -1.51
N PHE A 183 -17.97 -17.38 -2.14
CA PHE A 183 -16.88 -16.97 -3.01
C PHE A 183 -15.58 -16.71 -2.24
N ALA A 184 -15.65 -16.08 -1.07
CA ALA A 184 -14.47 -15.78 -0.26
C ALA A 184 -13.71 -17.04 0.17
N LEU A 185 -14.45 -18.08 0.62
CA LEU A 185 -13.86 -19.38 0.96
C LEU A 185 -13.20 -20.03 -0.27
N LEU A 186 -13.87 -19.97 -1.42
CA LEU A 186 -13.31 -20.50 -2.67
C LEU A 186 -12.06 -19.74 -3.12
N ALA A 187 -12.05 -18.42 -2.95
CA ALA A 187 -10.90 -17.57 -3.27
C ALA A 187 -9.67 -17.89 -2.40
N ILE A 188 -9.88 -18.12 -1.10
CA ILE A 188 -8.81 -18.55 -0.19
C ILE A 188 -8.28 -19.92 -0.61
N GLU A 189 -9.16 -20.87 -0.92
CA GLU A 189 -8.77 -22.21 -1.34
C GLU A 189 -8.03 -22.20 -2.68
N ALA A 190 -8.46 -21.38 -3.66
CA ALA A 190 -7.75 -21.18 -4.91
C ALA A 190 -6.34 -20.63 -4.69
N THR A 191 -6.19 -19.68 -3.76
CA THR A 191 -4.88 -19.12 -3.40
C THR A 191 -3.95 -20.19 -2.80
N ARG A 192 -4.47 -21.04 -1.91
CA ARG A 192 -3.73 -22.19 -1.35
C ARG A 192 -3.30 -23.19 -2.43
N LYS A 193 -4.17 -23.44 -3.42
CA LYS A 193 -3.94 -24.42 -4.49
C LYS A 193 -2.92 -23.92 -5.52
N VAL A 194 -3.02 -22.65 -5.97
CA VAL A 194 -2.15 -22.15 -7.04
C VAL A 194 -0.80 -21.62 -6.53
N ARG A 195 -0.71 -21.12 -5.31
CA ARG A 195 0.51 -20.61 -4.66
C ARG A 195 1.30 -19.60 -5.53
N LEU A 196 0.57 -18.66 -6.13
CA LEU A 196 1.13 -17.59 -6.93
C LEU A 196 1.30 -16.31 -6.09
N ASN A 197 2.18 -15.40 -6.51
CA ASN A 197 2.32 -14.08 -5.89
C ASN A 197 1.20 -13.10 -6.29
N GLN A 198 0.34 -13.49 -7.20
CA GLN A 198 -0.83 -12.75 -7.66
C GLN A 198 -1.98 -13.72 -7.97
N PRO A 199 -3.23 -13.28 -7.80
CA PRO A 199 -3.65 -11.98 -7.26
C PRO A 199 -3.31 -11.83 -5.78
N GLN A 200 -3.21 -10.57 -5.35
CA GLN A 200 -2.97 -10.24 -3.95
C GLN A 200 -4.29 -10.24 -3.19
N LEU A 201 -4.66 -11.39 -2.62
CA LEU A 201 -5.88 -11.57 -1.86
C LEU A 201 -5.81 -10.84 -0.51
N SER A 202 -6.85 -10.08 -0.17
CA SER A 202 -7.02 -9.44 1.11
C SER A 202 -8.34 -9.86 1.74
N LEU A 203 -8.31 -10.21 3.02
CA LEU A 203 -9.48 -10.48 3.83
C LEU A 203 -9.77 -9.28 4.73
N ARG A 204 -10.90 -8.63 4.53
CA ARG A 204 -11.48 -7.73 5.52
C ARG A 204 -12.28 -8.56 6.51
N PHE A 205 -12.18 -8.23 7.79
CA PHE A 205 -12.91 -8.96 8.85
C PHE A 205 -13.47 -8.01 9.90
N TYR A 206 -14.50 -8.47 10.59
CA TYR A 206 -15.17 -7.79 11.69
C TYR A 206 -15.67 -8.81 12.74
N ASP A 207 -15.97 -8.33 13.93
CA ASP A 207 -16.51 -9.19 14.99
C ASP A 207 -17.92 -9.69 14.63
N GLY A 208 -18.11 -11.00 14.67
CA GLY A 208 -19.35 -11.68 14.25
C GLY A 208 -19.40 -12.11 12.79
N GLN A 209 -18.35 -11.85 11.98
CA GLN A 209 -18.23 -12.43 10.65
C GLN A 209 -18.12 -13.97 10.73
N ASN A 210 -18.51 -14.66 9.65
CA ASN A 210 -18.31 -16.10 9.50
C ASN A 210 -16.89 -16.53 9.89
N SER A 211 -16.77 -17.29 10.98
CA SER A 211 -15.49 -17.69 11.56
C SER A 211 -14.65 -18.57 10.63
N GLU A 212 -15.29 -19.31 9.72
CA GLU A 212 -14.58 -20.17 8.76
C GLU A 212 -13.65 -19.33 7.85
N LEU A 213 -14.03 -18.11 7.50
CA LEU A 213 -13.15 -17.21 6.73
C LEU A 213 -11.84 -16.93 7.45
N TRP A 214 -11.90 -16.65 8.74
CA TRP A 214 -10.71 -16.46 9.57
C TRP A 214 -9.86 -17.73 9.67
N GLU A 215 -10.49 -18.86 9.98
CA GLU A 215 -9.81 -20.15 10.13
C GLU A 215 -9.06 -20.53 8.85
N ARG A 216 -9.73 -20.45 7.69
CA ARG A 216 -9.11 -20.74 6.38
C ARG A 216 -8.00 -19.75 6.00
N ALA A 217 -8.16 -18.49 6.36
CA ALA A 217 -7.11 -17.49 6.16
C ALA A 217 -5.85 -17.81 6.97
N ILE A 218 -6.01 -18.15 8.24
CA ILE A 218 -4.88 -18.52 9.11
C ILE A 218 -4.23 -19.84 8.65
N ASP A 219 -5.03 -20.82 8.18
CA ASP A 219 -4.49 -22.04 7.57
C ASP A 219 -3.61 -21.71 6.35
N ALA A 220 -4.11 -20.90 5.43
CA ALA A 220 -3.36 -20.50 4.23
C ALA A 220 -2.05 -19.78 4.57
N ILE A 221 -2.09 -18.86 5.52
CA ILE A 221 -0.90 -18.13 6.00
C ILE A 221 0.09 -19.12 6.63
N GLY A 222 -0.37 -20.01 7.49
CA GLY A 222 0.47 -21.01 8.17
C GLY A 222 1.15 -22.00 7.22
N GLU A 223 0.52 -22.29 6.09
CA GLU A 223 1.08 -23.13 5.02
C GLU A 223 2.15 -22.39 4.17
N GLY A 224 2.45 -21.14 4.49
CA GLY A 224 3.43 -20.32 3.77
C GLY A 224 2.87 -19.56 2.58
N CYS A 225 1.54 -19.53 2.38
CA CYS A 225 0.92 -18.52 1.55
C CYS A 225 1.05 -17.17 2.25
N THR A 226 1.55 -16.15 1.56
CA THR A 226 1.62 -14.80 2.13
C THR A 226 0.28 -14.06 2.07
N PHE A 227 -0.77 -14.74 1.69
CA PHE A 227 -2.15 -14.27 1.54
C PHE A 227 -3.11 -15.17 2.31
N PRO A 228 -4.28 -14.62 2.71
CA PRO A 228 -4.70 -13.22 2.54
C PRO A 228 -3.98 -12.26 3.49
N MET A 229 -3.90 -10.99 3.08
CA MET A 229 -3.61 -9.91 4.02
C MET A 229 -4.85 -9.62 4.86
N LEU A 230 -4.65 -9.27 6.13
CA LEU A 230 -5.74 -9.07 7.08
C LEU A 230 -6.00 -7.58 7.31
N TYR A 231 -7.27 -7.16 7.18
CA TYR A 231 -7.72 -5.79 7.42
C TYR A 231 -8.88 -5.77 8.40
N ASN A 232 -8.73 -5.01 9.48
CA ASN A 232 -9.70 -4.90 10.57
C ASN A 232 -10.73 -3.81 10.30
N ASP A 233 -11.97 -4.19 10.01
CA ASP A 233 -13.05 -3.25 9.73
C ASP A 233 -13.43 -2.37 10.92
N GLU A 234 -13.29 -2.87 12.16
CA GLU A 234 -13.59 -2.10 13.37
C GLU A 234 -12.68 -0.87 13.52
N VAL A 235 -11.52 -0.89 12.91
CA VAL A 235 -10.55 0.20 12.90
C VAL A 235 -10.60 1.00 11.60
N ASN A 236 -10.67 0.30 10.46
CA ASN A 236 -10.57 0.96 9.16
C ASN A 236 -11.86 1.71 8.77
N ILE A 237 -13.06 1.20 9.10
CA ILE A 237 -14.31 1.91 8.74
C ILE A 237 -14.38 3.28 9.41
N PRO A 238 -14.16 3.45 10.73
CA PRO A 238 -14.10 4.78 11.34
C PRO A 238 -13.02 5.70 10.75
N ALA A 239 -11.86 5.13 10.39
CA ALA A 239 -10.78 5.89 9.74
C ALA A 239 -11.22 6.42 8.38
N VAL A 240 -11.87 5.59 7.56
CA VAL A 240 -12.40 5.97 6.24
C VAL A 240 -13.52 7.02 6.38
N GLN A 241 -14.42 6.86 7.36
CA GLN A 241 -15.45 7.87 7.65
C GLN A 241 -14.82 9.25 7.89
N LYS A 242 -13.79 9.30 8.73
CA LYS A 242 -13.08 10.55 9.03
C LYS A 242 -12.34 11.10 7.82
N ALA A 243 -11.63 10.26 7.08
CA ALA A 243 -10.82 10.67 5.93
C ALA A 243 -11.64 11.28 4.79
N PHE A 244 -12.83 10.72 4.50
CA PHE A 244 -13.70 11.16 3.41
C PHE A 244 -14.90 11.99 3.87
N GLY A 245 -15.16 12.10 5.16
CA GLY A 245 -16.34 12.81 5.69
C GLY A 245 -17.67 12.15 5.29
N VAL A 246 -17.73 10.81 5.29
CA VAL A 246 -18.87 10.04 4.79
C VAL A 246 -19.60 9.28 5.90
N SER A 247 -20.83 8.78 5.57
CA SER A 247 -21.57 7.90 6.47
C SER A 247 -20.88 6.56 6.68
N ALA A 248 -21.25 5.81 7.73
CA ALA A 248 -20.75 4.48 8.00
C ALA A 248 -21.01 3.53 6.82
N ASP A 249 -22.23 3.51 6.28
CA ASP A 249 -22.62 2.66 5.16
C ASP A 249 -21.75 2.88 3.91
N LEU A 250 -21.38 4.13 3.63
CA LEU A 250 -20.48 4.42 2.52
C LEU A 250 -19.03 4.05 2.86
N ALA A 251 -18.60 4.28 4.10
CA ALA A 251 -17.27 3.89 4.55
C ALA A 251 -17.07 2.35 4.54
N GLU A 252 -18.13 1.57 4.77
CA GLU A 252 -18.10 0.12 4.61
C GLU A 252 -17.74 -0.35 3.19
N GLN A 253 -17.87 0.54 2.20
CA GLN A 253 -17.47 0.25 0.82
C GLN A 253 -15.98 0.52 0.55
N TYR A 254 -15.15 0.74 1.56
CA TYR A 254 -13.73 0.91 1.36
C TYR A 254 -13.07 -0.35 0.80
N THR A 255 -12.08 -0.17 -0.05
CA THR A 255 -11.23 -1.22 -0.58
C THR A 255 -9.78 -0.83 -0.37
N PRO A 256 -9.01 -1.59 0.43
CA PRO A 256 -7.59 -1.39 0.53
C PRO A 256 -6.90 -1.88 -0.75
N TYR A 257 -5.91 -1.15 -1.22
CA TYR A 257 -5.03 -1.54 -2.32
C TYR A 257 -3.57 -1.26 -1.95
N GLY A 258 -2.62 -1.65 -2.80
CA GLY A 258 -1.20 -1.38 -2.55
C GLY A 258 -0.73 -1.81 -1.17
N CYS A 259 -0.30 -0.86 -0.37
CA CYS A 259 0.22 -1.06 0.97
C CYS A 259 -0.82 -0.81 2.09
N GLY A 260 -2.08 -0.74 1.74
CA GLY A 260 -3.20 -0.45 2.65
C GLY A 260 -3.86 0.90 2.38
N GLU A 261 -3.41 1.60 1.34
CA GLU A 261 -4.15 2.73 0.81
C GLU A 261 -5.59 2.31 0.56
N TYR A 262 -6.54 3.14 0.87
CA TYR A 262 -7.93 2.80 0.63
C TYR A 262 -8.62 3.81 -0.27
N VAL A 263 -9.52 3.30 -1.08
CA VAL A 263 -10.51 4.05 -1.85
C VAL A 263 -11.91 3.60 -1.45
N LEU A 264 -12.91 4.44 -1.71
CA LEU A 264 -14.31 4.05 -1.66
C LEU A 264 -14.65 3.39 -2.99
N ASN A 265 -15.03 2.12 -2.96
CA ASN A 265 -15.30 1.31 -4.13
C ASN A 265 -16.18 2.07 -5.13
N HIS A 266 -15.66 2.32 -6.32
CA HIS A 266 -16.24 3.08 -7.44
C HIS A 266 -16.74 4.53 -7.17
N TYR A 267 -16.44 5.11 -5.99
CA TYR A 267 -16.81 6.49 -5.66
C TYR A 267 -15.61 7.42 -5.58
N SER A 268 -14.42 6.88 -5.38
CA SER A 268 -13.21 7.69 -5.27
C SER A 268 -12.11 7.19 -6.18
N GLU A 269 -11.26 8.13 -6.56
CA GLU A 269 -9.97 7.90 -7.19
C GLU A 269 -8.88 8.41 -6.24
N GLY A 270 -7.74 7.69 -6.18
CA GLY A 270 -6.65 8.11 -5.32
C GLY A 270 -5.39 7.31 -5.62
N SER A 271 -4.38 7.96 -6.19
CA SER A 271 -3.12 7.30 -6.56
C SER A 271 -1.97 7.78 -5.67
N PRO A 272 -1.03 6.90 -5.31
CA PRO A 272 0.18 7.29 -4.61
C PRO A 272 1.21 7.82 -5.63
N ASN A 273 1.22 9.14 -5.85
CA ASN A 273 2.06 9.80 -6.86
C ASN A 273 3.23 10.59 -6.29
N GLY A 274 3.43 10.52 -4.97
CA GLY A 274 4.56 11.15 -4.30
C GLY A 274 5.23 10.24 -3.29
N VAL A 275 6.55 10.30 -3.24
CA VAL A 275 7.39 9.65 -2.23
C VAL A 275 8.07 10.72 -1.40
N ILE A 276 8.05 10.58 -0.07
CA ILE A 276 8.85 11.41 0.83
C ILE A 276 9.75 10.55 1.72
N ASN A 277 11.04 10.91 1.80
CA ASN A 277 12.00 10.31 2.71
C ASN A 277 12.15 11.19 3.96
N LEU A 278 11.50 10.79 5.05
CA LEU A 278 11.49 11.56 6.31
C LEU A 278 12.86 11.59 7.00
N LEU A 279 13.67 10.53 6.85
CA LEU A 279 15.02 10.51 7.38
C LEU A 279 15.94 11.50 6.62
N LYS A 280 15.78 11.58 5.29
CA LYS A 280 16.50 12.56 4.47
C LYS A 280 16.10 14.00 4.82
N ALA A 281 14.83 14.23 5.14
CA ALA A 281 14.38 15.52 5.64
C ALA A 281 15.10 15.93 6.94
N LEU A 282 15.34 14.99 7.85
CA LEU A 282 16.12 15.23 9.05
C LEU A 282 17.60 15.50 8.73
N GLU A 283 18.20 14.70 7.83
CA GLU A 283 19.56 14.91 7.36
C GLU A 283 19.76 16.34 6.82
N ILE A 284 18.86 16.80 5.95
CA ILE A 284 18.90 18.17 5.41
C ILE A 284 18.72 19.22 6.52
N THR A 285 17.84 18.96 7.49
CA THR A 285 17.66 19.86 8.64
C THR A 285 18.95 20.02 9.45
N LEU A 286 19.66 18.93 9.70
CA LEU A 286 20.93 18.94 10.46
C LEU A 286 22.09 19.63 9.69
N HIS A 287 21.97 19.75 8.35
CA HIS A 287 22.95 20.37 7.46
C HIS A 287 22.50 21.76 6.94
N SER A 288 21.77 22.52 7.76
CA SER A 288 21.36 23.90 7.44
C SER A 288 20.57 24.03 6.12
N GLY A 289 19.68 23.06 5.87
CA GLY A 289 18.87 23.02 4.66
C GLY A 289 19.59 22.51 3.40
N ARG A 290 20.81 22.01 3.54
CA ARG A 290 21.67 21.55 2.43
C ARG A 290 21.72 20.03 2.36
N ASP A 291 21.69 19.47 1.17
CA ASP A 291 21.92 18.04 0.95
C ASP A 291 23.43 17.73 1.02
N PRO A 292 23.91 16.96 2.02
CA PRO A 292 25.32 16.66 2.17
C PRO A 292 25.87 15.79 1.03
N ASN A 293 25.05 15.02 0.30
CA ASN A 293 25.50 14.15 -0.77
C ASN A 293 25.93 14.92 -2.04
N ASN A 294 25.33 16.09 -2.31
CA ASN A 294 25.59 16.86 -3.52
C ASN A 294 25.85 18.34 -3.27
N GLY A 295 25.78 18.79 -2.01
CA GLY A 295 26.01 20.17 -1.60
C GLY A 295 24.92 21.17 -2.00
N ARG A 296 23.78 20.70 -2.56
CA ARG A 296 22.69 21.57 -3.04
C ARG A 296 21.92 22.15 -1.86
N GLN A 297 21.62 23.46 -1.88
CA GLN A 297 20.67 24.07 -0.98
C GLN A 297 19.25 23.62 -1.36
N VAL A 298 18.56 22.95 -0.44
CA VAL A 298 17.22 22.37 -0.65
C VAL A 298 16.15 23.24 -0.02
N VAL A 299 16.38 23.69 1.22
CA VAL A 299 15.49 24.60 1.94
C VAL A 299 16.32 25.74 2.51
N GLU A 300 15.88 26.98 2.31
CA GLU A 300 16.53 28.18 2.85
C GLU A 300 16.16 28.41 4.33
N ASP A 301 16.93 29.24 5.01
CA ASP A 301 16.67 29.71 6.36
C ASP A 301 16.55 28.59 7.42
N VAL A 302 17.28 27.48 7.23
CA VAL A 302 17.42 26.42 8.23
C VAL A 302 18.67 26.72 9.08
N PRO A 303 18.54 26.85 10.43
CA PRO A 303 19.68 27.12 11.32
C PRO A 303 20.79 26.07 11.20
N SER A 304 22.01 26.45 11.56
CA SER A 304 23.10 25.49 11.69
C SER A 304 22.92 24.61 12.94
N ALA A 305 23.56 23.44 12.95
CA ALA A 305 23.49 22.53 14.10
C ALA A 305 23.96 23.17 15.41
N ALA A 306 24.83 24.19 15.32
CA ALA A 306 25.32 24.92 16.51
C ALA A 306 24.31 25.93 17.07
N ASP A 307 23.32 26.33 16.30
CA ASP A 307 22.41 27.43 16.65
C ASP A 307 21.16 26.96 17.40
N TYR A 308 20.86 25.66 17.43
CA TYR A 308 19.70 25.11 18.14
C TYR A 308 19.92 25.14 19.66
N GLN A 309 19.09 25.94 20.36
CA GLN A 309 19.18 26.11 21.82
C GLN A 309 18.46 25.00 22.57
N ASP A 310 17.41 24.43 21.99
CA ASP A 310 16.59 23.37 22.56
C ASP A 310 16.06 22.43 21.48
N PHE A 311 15.44 21.33 21.91
CA PHE A 311 14.88 20.34 21.00
C PHE A 311 13.70 20.89 20.19
N ASP A 312 12.90 21.78 20.77
CA ASP A 312 11.72 22.32 20.07
C ASP A 312 12.13 23.17 18.86
N ALA A 313 13.23 23.93 18.95
CA ALA A 313 13.77 24.67 17.81
C ALA A 313 14.22 23.72 16.67
N LEU A 314 14.89 22.62 16.99
CA LEU A 314 15.26 21.59 16.03
C LEU A 314 14.01 20.92 15.43
N TRP A 315 13.05 20.55 16.26
CA TRP A 315 11.79 19.96 15.82
C TRP A 315 11.03 20.88 14.85
N GLN A 316 10.90 22.17 15.16
CA GLN A 316 10.23 23.13 14.27
C GLN A 316 10.96 23.26 12.92
N SER A 317 12.28 23.21 12.91
CA SER A 317 13.05 23.25 11.66
C SER A 317 12.84 21.98 10.82
N TYR A 318 12.83 20.81 11.45
CA TYR A 318 12.48 19.55 10.80
C TYR A 318 11.06 19.59 10.21
N CYS A 319 10.08 20.07 10.98
CA CYS A 319 8.70 20.24 10.53
C CYS A 319 8.64 21.10 9.25
N ARG A 320 9.32 22.24 9.22
CA ARG A 320 9.34 23.13 8.04
C ARG A 320 9.90 22.43 6.79
N VAL A 321 10.96 21.64 6.95
CA VAL A 321 11.53 20.87 5.82
C VAL A 321 10.52 19.86 5.30
N VAL A 322 9.83 19.13 6.19
CA VAL A 322 8.77 18.16 5.83
C VAL A 322 7.60 18.87 5.15
N GLU A 323 7.04 19.92 5.77
CA GLU A 323 5.90 20.69 5.26
C GLU A 323 6.14 21.23 3.86
N TYR A 324 7.34 21.74 3.61
CA TYR A 324 7.72 22.25 2.30
C TYR A 324 7.64 21.14 1.22
N HIS A 325 8.18 19.95 1.50
CA HIS A 325 8.18 18.87 0.54
C HIS A 325 6.80 18.21 0.37
N VAL A 326 5.98 18.17 1.41
CA VAL A 326 4.58 17.73 1.32
C VAL A 326 3.78 18.68 0.41
N ALA A 327 4.00 20.00 0.53
CA ALA A 327 3.35 20.99 -0.33
C ALA A 327 3.77 20.80 -1.80
N VAL A 328 5.05 20.56 -2.06
CA VAL A 328 5.57 20.27 -3.41
C VAL A 328 4.87 19.06 -4.04
N LEU A 329 4.77 17.95 -3.28
CA LEU A 329 4.18 16.71 -3.77
C LEU A 329 2.65 16.81 -3.94
N ALA A 330 1.95 17.51 -3.05
CA ALA A 330 0.51 17.75 -3.22
C ALA A 330 0.20 18.57 -4.47
N HIS A 331 1.03 19.57 -4.79
CA HIS A 331 0.92 20.35 -6.02
C HIS A 331 1.17 19.50 -7.25
N GLN A 332 2.21 18.67 -7.22
CA GLN A 332 2.53 17.73 -8.31
C GLN A 332 1.36 16.77 -8.55
N GLN A 333 0.81 16.18 -7.51
CA GLN A 333 -0.35 15.27 -7.58
C GLN A 333 -1.53 15.92 -8.30
N LYS A 334 -1.86 17.16 -7.93
CA LYS A 334 -2.98 17.88 -8.54
C LYS A 334 -2.72 18.20 -10.02
N LEU A 335 -1.52 18.67 -10.35
CA LEU A 335 -1.13 18.95 -11.73
C LEU A 335 -1.14 17.69 -12.61
N GLU A 336 -0.76 16.56 -12.07
CA GLU A 336 -0.85 15.28 -12.77
C GLU A 336 -2.30 14.94 -13.11
N TYR A 337 -3.22 15.09 -12.17
CA TYR A 337 -4.64 14.84 -12.42
C TYR A 337 -5.24 15.81 -13.44
N ASP A 338 -4.83 17.08 -13.44
CA ASP A 338 -5.27 18.05 -14.44
C ASP A 338 -4.80 17.66 -15.84
N VAL A 339 -3.56 17.22 -15.99
CA VAL A 339 -3.04 16.72 -17.28
C VAL A 339 -3.75 15.45 -17.70
N MET A 340 -4.00 14.51 -16.76
CA MET A 340 -4.74 13.28 -17.06
C MET A 340 -6.16 13.56 -17.53
N ALA A 341 -6.83 14.52 -16.92
CA ALA A 341 -8.19 14.91 -17.33
C ALA A 341 -8.24 15.40 -18.77
N GLU A 342 -7.23 16.14 -19.22
CA GLU A 342 -7.15 16.72 -20.55
C GLU A 342 -6.66 15.74 -21.62
N GLU A 343 -5.65 14.92 -21.30
CA GLU A 343 -4.90 14.15 -22.28
C GLU A 343 -5.26 12.66 -22.32
N ALA A 344 -5.72 12.10 -21.19
CA ALA A 344 -6.04 10.69 -21.03
C ALA A 344 -7.23 10.49 -20.12
N PRO A 345 -8.46 10.75 -20.58
CA PRO A 345 -9.67 10.75 -19.76
C PRO A 345 -10.08 9.38 -19.21
N LEU A 346 -9.32 8.30 -19.47
CA LEU A 346 -9.52 6.94 -18.97
C LEU A 346 -11.00 6.48 -19.05
N ALA A 347 -11.50 6.35 -20.28
CA ALA A 347 -12.92 6.12 -20.56
C ALA A 347 -13.47 4.86 -19.87
N PHE A 348 -12.73 3.73 -19.86
CA PHE A 348 -13.15 2.49 -19.22
C PHE A 348 -13.24 2.62 -17.70
N ILE A 349 -12.32 3.34 -17.07
CA ILE A 349 -12.39 3.65 -15.64
C ILE A 349 -13.59 4.53 -15.38
N SER A 350 -13.74 5.63 -16.12
CA SER A 350 -14.83 6.61 -15.94
C SER A 350 -16.22 6.00 -16.15
N ALA A 351 -16.37 5.07 -17.08
CA ALA A 351 -17.66 4.41 -17.34
C ALA A 351 -18.19 3.57 -16.17
N LEU A 352 -17.31 3.06 -15.32
CA LEU A 352 -17.67 2.28 -14.12
C LEU A 352 -17.32 2.98 -12.79
N THR A 353 -16.91 4.25 -12.83
CA THR A 353 -16.81 5.11 -11.65
C THR A 353 -18.16 5.83 -11.47
N SER A 354 -18.78 5.70 -10.29
CA SER A 354 -20.05 6.35 -9.99
C SER A 354 -19.92 7.87 -10.13
N ASP A 355 -21.02 8.51 -10.45
CA ASP A 355 -21.15 9.95 -10.72
C ASP A 355 -20.55 10.41 -12.06
N CYS A 356 -19.52 9.75 -12.61
CA CYS A 356 -18.91 10.12 -13.91
C CYS A 356 -19.93 10.10 -15.06
N VAL A 357 -20.78 9.09 -15.08
CA VAL A 357 -21.83 8.94 -16.11
C VAL A 357 -22.86 10.03 -15.99
N GLN A 358 -23.36 10.30 -14.77
CA GLN A 358 -24.36 11.35 -14.52
C GLN A 358 -23.80 12.75 -14.79
N GLN A 359 -22.54 12.98 -14.43
CA GLN A 359 -21.88 14.27 -14.65
C GLN A 359 -21.33 14.41 -16.08
N LYS A 360 -21.28 13.33 -16.86
CA LYS A 360 -20.70 13.28 -18.21
C LYS A 360 -19.26 13.76 -18.25
N LYS A 361 -18.49 13.45 -17.19
CA LYS A 361 -17.10 13.84 -17.01
C LYS A 361 -16.23 12.64 -16.69
N SER A 362 -14.97 12.70 -17.13
CA SER A 362 -13.98 11.69 -16.73
C SER A 362 -13.70 11.74 -15.22
N ALA A 363 -13.24 10.62 -14.67
CA ALA A 363 -12.96 10.48 -13.25
C ALA A 363 -12.02 11.58 -12.74
N PHE A 364 -10.93 11.85 -13.46
CA PHE A 364 -9.94 12.88 -13.11
C PHE A 364 -10.37 14.30 -13.54
N GLY A 365 -11.34 14.42 -14.43
CA GLY A 365 -11.93 15.70 -14.88
C GLY A 365 -13.07 16.19 -13.98
N GLY A 366 -13.16 15.70 -12.76
CA GLY A 366 -14.19 16.07 -11.80
C GLY A 366 -15.48 15.24 -11.90
N GLY A 367 -15.43 14.06 -12.53
CA GLY A 367 -16.53 13.10 -12.56
C GLY A 367 -16.57 12.22 -11.31
N ALA A 368 -15.44 11.83 -10.74
CA ALA A 368 -15.40 11.07 -9.50
C ALA A 368 -15.85 11.92 -8.31
N ARG A 369 -16.63 11.33 -7.40
CA ARG A 369 -17.15 12.02 -6.20
C ARG A 369 -16.03 12.50 -5.29
N PHE A 370 -15.01 11.68 -5.12
CA PHE A 370 -13.84 11.98 -4.32
C PHE A 370 -12.59 11.78 -5.18
N LEU A 371 -11.87 12.85 -5.44
CA LEU A 371 -10.59 12.83 -6.11
C LEU A 371 -9.50 13.11 -5.06
N GLY A 372 -8.89 12.05 -4.55
CA GLY A 372 -7.85 12.10 -3.53
C GLY A 372 -6.48 11.72 -4.07
N GLY A 373 -5.51 11.70 -3.18
CA GLY A 373 -4.17 11.21 -3.45
C GLY A 373 -3.57 10.56 -2.22
N CYS A 374 -2.49 9.81 -2.41
CA CYS A 374 -1.73 9.21 -1.33
C CYS A 374 -0.26 9.64 -1.39
N LEU A 375 0.33 9.84 -0.21
CA LEU A 375 1.73 10.18 -0.02
C LEU A 375 2.47 8.99 0.59
N GLU A 376 3.35 8.36 -0.17
CA GLU A 376 4.19 7.28 0.31
C GLU A 376 5.32 7.82 1.19
N THR A 377 5.40 7.35 2.44
CA THR A 377 6.42 7.79 3.39
C THR A 377 7.42 6.69 3.69
N TYR A 378 8.70 7.05 3.62
CA TYR A 378 9.84 6.21 3.93
C TYR A 378 10.72 6.85 5.01
N GLY A 379 11.51 6.03 5.70
CA GLY A 379 12.43 6.50 6.73
C GLY A 379 11.73 7.04 7.98
N TYR A 380 10.44 6.76 8.14
CA TYR A 380 9.62 7.20 9.26
C TYR A 380 10.20 6.75 10.59
N THR A 381 10.41 5.45 10.79
CA THR A 381 10.95 4.88 12.04
C THR A 381 12.34 5.43 12.33
N ASN A 382 13.24 5.45 11.33
CA ASN A 382 14.59 5.97 11.53
C ASN A 382 14.60 7.46 11.85
N ALA A 383 13.72 8.27 11.28
CA ALA A 383 13.58 9.68 11.63
C ALA A 383 13.10 9.88 13.06
N ALA A 384 12.07 9.12 13.47
CA ALA A 384 11.54 9.16 14.82
C ALA A 384 12.59 8.73 15.87
N ASP A 385 13.27 7.61 15.64
CA ASP A 385 14.33 7.10 16.51
C ASP A 385 15.51 8.08 16.56
N SER A 386 15.90 8.67 15.43
CA SER A 386 16.98 9.67 15.38
C SER A 386 16.62 10.92 16.15
N LEU A 387 15.40 11.46 16.00
CA LEU A 387 14.92 12.61 16.75
C LEU A 387 14.87 12.33 18.25
N HIS A 388 14.44 11.12 18.64
CA HIS A 388 14.45 10.71 20.05
C HIS A 388 15.88 10.63 20.60
N VAL A 389 16.82 10.05 19.88
CA VAL A 389 18.23 10.01 20.27
C VAL A 389 18.83 11.41 20.42
N LEU A 390 18.55 12.31 19.49
CA LEU A 390 19.00 13.69 19.56
C LEU A 390 18.40 14.41 20.77
N GLN A 391 17.11 14.22 21.03
CA GLN A 391 16.45 14.77 22.21
C GLN A 391 17.13 14.30 23.51
N GLU A 392 17.38 12.99 23.62
CA GLU A 392 17.97 12.41 24.83
C GLU A 392 19.45 12.78 25.01
N LEU A 393 20.29 12.53 24.03
CA LEU A 393 21.76 12.67 24.21
C LEU A 393 22.22 14.14 24.15
N VAL A 394 21.56 14.99 23.37
CA VAL A 394 21.98 16.39 23.19
C VAL A 394 21.26 17.30 24.18
N PHE A 395 19.92 17.28 24.21
CA PHE A 395 19.15 18.30 24.91
C PHE A 395 18.82 17.92 26.36
N ASN A 396 18.47 16.64 26.62
CA ASN A 396 18.12 16.18 27.97
C ASN A 396 19.38 15.87 28.81
N GLN A 397 20.21 14.93 28.35
CA GLN A 397 21.39 14.48 29.08
C GLN A 397 22.60 15.42 28.91
N LYS A 398 22.63 16.23 27.84
CA LYS A 398 23.77 17.08 27.45
C LYS A 398 25.11 16.34 27.41
N ARG A 399 25.04 15.07 27.00
CA ARG A 399 26.21 14.20 26.90
C ARG A 399 27.10 14.58 25.72
N TYR A 400 26.49 15.03 24.63
CA TYR A 400 27.15 15.52 23.42
C TYR A 400 26.48 16.80 22.95
N THR A 401 27.21 17.61 22.18
CA THR A 401 26.62 18.73 21.43
C THR A 401 26.05 18.22 20.11
N LEU A 402 25.08 18.95 19.54
CA LEU A 402 24.52 18.58 18.23
C LEU A 402 25.58 18.57 17.13
N PRO A 403 26.51 19.57 17.03
CA PRO A 403 27.62 19.49 16.08
C PRO A 403 28.51 18.24 16.21
N GLN A 404 28.78 17.75 17.44
CA GLN A 404 29.56 16.52 17.64
C GLN A 404 28.85 15.29 17.08
N LEU A 405 27.51 15.21 17.23
CA LEU A 405 26.74 14.11 16.64
C LEU A 405 26.70 14.22 15.12
N VAL A 406 26.55 15.43 14.56
CA VAL A 406 26.59 15.65 13.10
C VAL A 406 27.96 15.25 12.55
N GLU A 407 29.06 15.67 13.17
CA GLU A 407 30.42 15.27 12.78
C GLU A 407 30.60 13.75 12.80
N ALA A 408 30.10 13.07 13.84
CA ALA A 408 30.19 11.62 13.93
C ALA A 408 29.39 10.91 12.80
N MET A 409 28.20 11.43 12.47
CA MET A 409 27.39 10.91 11.36
C MET A 409 28.05 11.18 9.99
N ASP A 410 28.61 12.36 9.78
CA ASP A 410 29.33 12.72 8.54
C ASP A 410 30.57 11.83 8.33
N ALA A 411 31.26 11.48 9.42
CA ALA A 411 32.34 10.50 9.41
C ALA A 411 31.85 9.04 9.29
N ASN A 412 30.54 8.80 9.10
CA ASN A 412 29.93 7.46 9.11
C ASN A 412 30.29 6.65 10.38
N TYR A 413 30.44 7.37 11.50
CA TYR A 413 30.91 6.89 12.79
C TYR A 413 32.34 6.33 12.81
N GLU A 414 33.15 6.56 11.76
CA GLU A 414 34.56 6.18 11.76
C GLU A 414 35.33 7.05 12.74
N GLY A 415 35.96 6.43 13.72
CA GLY A 415 36.59 7.15 14.85
C GLY A 415 35.64 7.56 15.99
N PHE A 416 34.34 7.38 15.84
CA PHE A 416 33.31 7.76 16.80
C PHE A 416 32.47 6.58 17.33
N SER A 417 33.09 5.42 17.53
CA SER A 417 32.41 4.19 17.96
C SER A 417 31.66 4.34 19.29
N GLU A 418 32.17 5.14 20.23
CA GLU A 418 31.49 5.44 21.50
C GLU A 418 30.21 6.23 21.32
N ILE A 419 30.22 7.22 20.39
CA ILE A 419 29.02 7.98 20.06
C ILE A 419 27.99 7.08 19.39
N GLN A 420 28.40 6.24 18.43
CA GLN A 420 27.49 5.28 17.80
C GLN A 420 26.89 4.32 18.83
N ALA A 421 27.70 3.80 19.75
CA ALA A 421 27.21 2.91 20.81
C ALA A 421 26.20 3.62 21.72
N ALA A 422 26.46 4.88 22.11
CA ALA A 422 25.52 5.69 22.87
C ALA A 422 24.19 5.92 22.12
N CYS A 423 24.26 6.23 20.83
CA CYS A 423 23.08 6.37 19.96
C CYS A 423 22.24 5.08 19.92
N ARG A 424 22.88 3.93 19.80
CA ARG A 424 22.21 2.61 19.78
C ARG A 424 21.60 2.21 21.13
N GLN A 425 22.16 2.67 22.24
CA GLN A 425 21.69 2.36 23.61
C GLN A 425 20.42 3.11 23.99
N VAL A 426 20.14 4.26 23.39
CA VAL A 426 18.85 4.95 23.60
C VAL A 426 17.73 4.04 23.10
N SER A 427 16.62 3.94 23.85
CA SER A 427 15.47 3.12 23.47
C SER A 427 14.93 3.52 22.10
N LYS A 428 14.35 2.55 21.39
CA LYS A 428 13.85 2.70 20.03
C LYS A 428 12.36 2.32 19.96
N TYR A 429 11.69 2.84 18.97
CA TYR A 429 10.33 2.44 18.61
C TYR A 429 10.23 0.91 18.43
N GLY A 430 9.12 0.32 18.88
CA GLY A 430 8.87 -1.12 18.80
C GLY A 430 9.19 -1.91 20.08
N ASN A 431 9.52 -1.21 21.19
CA ASN A 431 9.82 -1.83 22.48
C ASN A 431 8.80 -1.54 23.58
N ASP A 432 7.66 -0.95 23.24
CA ASP A 432 6.64 -0.47 24.18
C ASP A 432 7.19 0.59 25.18
N GLU A 433 8.17 1.35 24.74
CA GLU A 433 8.85 2.40 25.50
C GLU A 433 8.17 3.75 25.28
N GLY A 434 7.67 4.37 26.36
CA GLY A 434 6.80 5.55 26.27
C GLY A 434 7.39 6.74 25.52
N MET A 435 8.68 7.03 25.68
CA MET A 435 9.33 8.18 25.04
C MET A 435 9.60 7.94 23.56
N ALA A 436 10.15 6.78 23.19
CA ALA A 436 10.40 6.42 21.79
C ALA A 436 9.10 6.34 20.99
N ASP A 437 8.08 5.68 21.53
CA ASP A 437 6.77 5.58 20.88
C ASP A 437 6.06 6.94 20.78
N SER A 438 6.25 7.83 21.76
CA SER A 438 5.72 9.20 21.71
C SER A 438 6.37 10.03 20.61
N MET A 439 7.68 9.86 20.36
CA MET A 439 8.35 10.52 19.24
C MET A 439 7.87 9.97 17.90
N ALA A 440 7.70 8.66 17.78
CA ALA A 440 7.14 8.03 16.60
C ALA A 440 5.73 8.56 16.29
N ARG A 441 4.86 8.65 17.31
CA ARG A 441 3.54 9.26 17.20
C ARG A 441 3.61 10.73 16.78
N LYS A 442 4.53 11.52 17.36
CA LYS A 442 4.69 12.95 17.03
C LYS A 442 5.07 13.15 15.56
N VAL A 443 5.98 12.35 15.02
CA VAL A 443 6.36 12.39 13.60
C VAL A 443 5.20 11.99 12.70
N HIS A 444 4.49 10.91 13.04
CA HIS A 444 3.34 10.42 12.31
C HIS A 444 2.20 11.45 12.26
N GLU A 445 1.80 11.99 13.41
CA GLU A 445 0.74 13.00 13.49
C GLU A 445 1.09 14.25 12.68
N HIS A 446 2.34 14.68 12.71
CA HIS A 446 2.79 15.85 11.96
C HIS A 446 2.64 15.67 10.45
N ILE A 447 3.20 14.60 9.89
CA ILE A 447 3.13 14.36 8.44
C ILE A 447 1.69 14.15 7.95
N CYS A 448 0.87 13.42 8.71
CA CYS A 448 -0.53 13.18 8.36
C CYS A 448 -1.36 14.47 8.36
N ASN A 449 -1.20 15.30 9.41
CA ASN A 449 -1.90 16.57 9.51
C ASN A 449 -1.46 17.54 8.40
N GLU A 450 -0.18 17.57 8.06
CA GLU A 450 0.29 18.44 6.98
C GLU A 450 -0.22 17.98 5.61
N ALA A 451 -0.20 16.67 5.32
CA ALA A 451 -0.79 16.14 4.10
C ALA A 451 -2.27 16.53 3.96
N SER A 452 -3.06 16.40 5.04
CA SER A 452 -4.46 16.82 5.07
C SER A 452 -4.65 18.32 4.79
N LYS A 453 -3.82 19.19 5.37
CA LYS A 453 -3.86 20.64 5.08
C LYS A 453 -3.55 20.93 3.60
N GLN A 454 -2.57 20.25 3.03
CA GLN A 454 -2.19 20.46 1.64
C GLN A 454 -3.26 19.97 0.67
N ALA A 455 -4.00 18.88 0.99
CA ALA A 455 -5.16 18.45 0.21
C ALA A 455 -6.14 19.59 -0.03
N VAL A 456 -6.53 20.29 1.04
CA VAL A 456 -7.45 21.43 0.97
C VAL A 456 -6.90 22.55 0.08
N LYS A 457 -5.61 22.88 0.23
CA LYS A 457 -4.98 23.98 -0.53
C LYS A 457 -4.93 23.72 -2.03
N VAL A 458 -4.73 22.46 -2.44
CA VAL A 458 -4.63 22.10 -3.87
C VAL A 458 -5.96 21.64 -4.47
N GLY A 459 -7.03 21.54 -3.66
CA GLY A 459 -8.36 21.14 -4.14
C GLY A 459 -8.52 19.63 -4.34
N LEU A 460 -7.78 18.80 -3.60
CA LEU A 460 -8.02 17.37 -3.48
C LEU A 460 -9.02 17.07 -2.37
N SER A 461 -9.86 16.05 -2.54
CA SER A 461 -10.80 15.61 -1.50
C SER A 461 -10.08 14.98 -0.30
N SER A 462 -8.90 14.40 -0.51
CA SER A 462 -8.03 13.85 0.51
C SER A 462 -6.59 13.77 -0.01
N TYR A 463 -5.60 13.85 0.88
CA TYR A 463 -4.21 13.51 0.59
C TYR A 463 -3.70 12.73 1.78
N LEU A 464 -3.69 11.41 1.68
CA LEU A 464 -3.53 10.50 2.79
C LEU A 464 -2.11 9.94 2.82
N VAL A 465 -1.49 9.98 3.99
CA VAL A 465 -0.19 9.35 4.20
C VAL A 465 -0.34 7.85 4.21
N VAL A 466 0.57 7.15 3.57
CA VAL A 466 0.76 5.71 3.73
C VAL A 466 2.20 5.42 4.15
N VAL A 467 2.36 4.72 5.26
CA VAL A 467 3.68 4.29 5.75
C VAL A 467 4.01 2.96 5.07
N ILE A 468 4.84 3.04 4.05
CA ILE A 468 4.96 2.00 3.02
C ILE A 468 6.35 1.38 2.96
N ASN A 469 6.41 0.17 2.41
CA ASN A 469 7.63 -0.37 1.81
C ASN A 469 7.32 -1.14 0.51
N ASN A 470 8.14 -0.87 -0.50
CA ASN A 470 8.19 -1.61 -1.76
C ASN A 470 9.64 -1.83 -2.22
N TRP A 471 10.54 -2.08 -1.27
CA TRP A 471 12.00 -2.15 -1.44
C TRP A 471 12.70 -0.77 -1.51
N ALA A 472 11.96 0.32 -1.60
CA ALA A 472 12.54 1.65 -1.65
C ALA A 472 13.27 2.05 -0.34
N ASN A 473 12.94 1.43 0.80
CA ASN A 473 13.70 1.59 2.04
C ASN A 473 15.18 1.25 1.86
N THR A 474 15.50 0.25 1.02
CA THR A 474 16.88 -0.12 0.68
C THR A 474 17.50 0.91 -0.25
N VAL A 475 16.82 1.24 -1.35
CA VAL A 475 17.35 2.16 -2.37
C VAL A 475 17.54 3.58 -1.83
N LEU A 476 16.55 4.11 -1.11
CA LEU A 476 16.66 5.41 -0.45
C LEU A 476 17.69 5.40 0.68
N GLY A 477 17.85 4.26 1.35
CA GLY A 477 18.88 4.06 2.37
C GLY A 477 20.29 4.20 1.82
N TRP A 478 20.55 3.76 0.58
CA TRP A 478 21.85 3.92 -0.08
C TRP A 478 22.25 5.38 -0.29
N LYS A 479 21.26 6.27 -0.36
CA LYS A 479 21.43 7.70 -0.65
C LYS A 479 21.17 8.60 0.56
N THR A 480 21.03 8.00 1.73
CA THR A 480 20.87 8.68 3.01
C THR A 480 22.09 8.41 3.87
N CYS A 481 22.74 9.47 4.37
CA CYS A 481 23.92 9.40 5.22
C CYS A 481 23.65 8.66 6.53
N ALA A 482 24.66 8.46 7.36
CA ALA A 482 24.48 7.89 8.68
C ALA A 482 23.50 8.73 9.52
N SER A 483 22.76 8.10 10.41
CA SER A 483 21.69 8.74 11.18
C SER A 483 21.85 8.53 12.69
N ALA A 484 21.25 9.43 13.47
CA ALA A 484 21.44 9.48 14.92
C ALA A 484 20.87 8.26 15.67
N ASP A 485 20.04 7.43 15.03
CA ASP A 485 19.63 6.13 15.56
C ASP A 485 20.75 5.09 15.59
N GLY A 486 21.93 5.42 15.04
CA GLY A 486 23.12 4.57 14.96
C GLY A 486 23.25 3.78 13.66
N ARG A 487 22.36 4.03 12.65
CA ARG A 487 22.44 3.47 11.30
C ARG A 487 23.62 4.08 10.55
N LYS A 488 24.38 3.27 9.84
CA LYS A 488 25.45 3.72 8.95
C LYS A 488 24.92 4.14 7.58
N SER A 489 25.65 5.00 6.91
CA SER A 489 25.40 5.40 5.53
C SER A 489 25.29 4.19 4.62
N GLY A 490 24.36 4.19 3.68
CA GLY A 490 24.16 3.11 2.73
C GLY A 490 23.44 1.87 3.27
N GLN A 491 23.14 1.80 4.56
CA GLN A 491 22.32 0.72 5.09
C GLN A 491 20.83 0.95 4.78
N PRO A 492 20.03 -0.12 4.57
CA PRO A 492 18.58 0.01 4.46
C PRO A 492 17.97 0.75 5.65
N MET A 493 16.91 1.50 5.39
CA MET A 493 16.04 2.05 6.43
C MET A 493 15.08 0.98 6.95
N ALA A 494 14.39 1.26 8.04
CA ALA A 494 13.35 0.40 8.57
C ALA A 494 12.27 0.10 7.51
N ASN A 495 11.65 -1.07 7.64
CA ASN A 495 10.60 -1.51 6.72
C ASN A 495 9.25 -0.89 7.13
N ALA A 496 8.81 0.09 6.42
CA ALA A 496 7.53 0.77 6.66
C ALA A 496 7.34 1.20 8.13
N ASN A 497 6.28 0.73 8.79
CA ASN A 497 5.98 1.01 10.19
C ASN A 497 6.68 0.07 11.17
N ASN A 498 7.52 -0.83 10.70
CA ASN A 498 8.26 -1.75 11.56
C ASN A 498 9.42 -1.03 12.28
N PRO A 499 9.86 -1.52 13.44
CA PRO A 499 11.13 -1.14 14.04
C PRO A 499 12.30 -1.37 13.09
N SER A 500 13.38 -0.65 13.30
CA SER A 500 14.64 -0.93 12.60
C SER A 500 15.12 -2.36 12.94
N PRO A 501 15.68 -3.12 11.98
CA PRO A 501 16.12 -4.49 12.23
C PRO A 501 17.05 -4.58 13.43
N GLY A 502 16.70 -5.42 14.40
CA GLY A 502 17.46 -5.65 15.63
C GLY A 502 17.30 -4.58 16.71
N SER A 503 16.36 -3.64 16.56
CA SER A 503 16.04 -2.64 17.60
C SER A 503 14.86 -3.04 18.50
N ASP A 504 14.06 -4.02 18.11
CA ASP A 504 12.90 -4.55 18.81
C ASP A 504 13.32 -5.66 19.79
N LEU A 505 13.84 -5.24 20.94
CA LEU A 505 14.49 -6.13 21.91
C LEU A 505 13.51 -6.78 22.91
N ASN A 506 12.30 -6.24 23.05
CA ASN A 506 11.34 -6.62 24.09
C ASN A 506 10.31 -7.65 23.61
N GLY A 507 10.51 -8.25 22.42
CA GLY A 507 9.68 -9.32 21.87
C GLY A 507 8.41 -8.84 21.19
N VAL A 508 7.68 -9.79 20.59
CA VAL A 508 6.55 -9.53 19.69
C VAL A 508 5.40 -8.75 20.33
N THR A 509 5.12 -8.98 21.62
CA THR A 509 4.04 -8.25 22.32
C THR A 509 4.36 -6.76 22.45
N ALA A 510 5.59 -6.42 22.86
CA ALA A 510 6.03 -5.04 22.94
C ALA A 510 6.04 -4.37 21.55
N PHE A 511 6.50 -5.09 20.54
CA PHE A 511 6.44 -4.64 19.15
C PHE A 511 5.00 -4.27 18.74
N LEU A 512 4.04 -5.16 18.93
CA LEU A 512 2.64 -4.92 18.57
C LEU A 512 2.02 -3.78 19.40
N ASN A 513 2.37 -3.67 20.69
CA ASN A 513 1.90 -2.56 21.53
C ASN A 513 2.40 -1.20 21.03
N SER A 514 3.64 -1.11 20.53
CA SER A 514 4.14 0.13 19.93
C SER A 514 3.37 0.48 18.65
N LEU A 515 3.07 -0.50 17.79
CA LEU A 515 2.36 -0.28 16.53
C LEU A 515 0.97 0.34 16.72
N VAL A 516 0.22 -0.11 17.72
CA VAL A 516 -1.16 0.36 17.96
C VAL A 516 -1.23 1.74 18.62
N LYS A 517 -0.09 2.34 19.00
CA LYS A 517 -0.04 3.71 19.53
C LYS A 517 -0.16 4.78 18.45
N LEU A 518 0.03 4.42 17.18
CA LEU A 518 -0.23 5.33 16.07
C LEU A 518 -1.73 5.39 15.78
N ASP A 519 -2.26 6.61 15.61
CA ASP A 519 -3.68 6.80 15.29
C ASP A 519 -3.96 6.37 13.83
N PRO A 520 -4.65 5.24 13.60
CA PRO A 520 -4.96 4.75 12.26
C PRO A 520 -5.99 5.64 11.52
N SER A 521 -6.66 6.54 12.21
CA SER A 521 -7.60 7.49 11.61
C SER A 521 -6.92 8.64 10.86
N LEU A 522 -5.61 8.76 10.94
CA LEU A 522 -4.84 9.83 10.31
C LEU A 522 -4.17 9.40 8.99
N HIS A 523 -3.97 8.11 8.78
CA HIS A 523 -3.28 7.57 7.60
C HIS A 523 -4.18 6.62 6.79
N ALA A 524 -3.82 6.36 5.54
CA ALA A 524 -4.53 5.40 4.68
C ALA A 524 -3.96 3.98 4.74
N GLY A 525 -2.95 3.74 5.55
CA GLY A 525 -2.31 2.46 5.74
C GLY A 525 -0.94 2.61 6.34
N ALA A 526 -0.57 1.65 7.19
CA ALA A 526 0.76 1.54 7.75
C ALA A 526 1.17 0.07 7.67
N VAL A 527 2.05 -0.26 6.74
CA VAL A 527 2.48 -1.63 6.49
C VAL A 527 3.17 -2.19 7.72
N GLN A 528 2.70 -3.34 8.16
CA GLN A 528 3.21 -4.08 9.30
C GLN A 528 3.54 -5.49 8.86
N ASN A 529 4.79 -5.66 8.42
CA ASN A 529 5.30 -6.95 8.01
C ASN A 529 5.77 -7.74 9.24
N MET A 530 5.08 -8.82 9.53
CA MET A 530 5.39 -9.73 10.62
C MET A 530 5.96 -11.02 10.05
N LYS A 531 7.05 -11.48 10.62
CA LYS A 531 7.68 -12.74 10.24
C LYS A 531 7.61 -13.71 11.40
N PHE A 532 6.95 -14.86 11.19
CA PHE A 532 6.77 -15.89 12.19
C PHE A 532 7.39 -17.23 11.75
N SER A 533 7.86 -18.01 12.71
CA SER A 533 8.26 -19.38 12.46
C SER A 533 7.05 -20.30 12.26
N LYS A 534 7.26 -21.47 11.61
CA LYS A 534 6.18 -22.46 11.36
C LYS A 534 5.57 -23.00 12.66
N GLU A 535 6.30 -22.99 13.76
CA GLU A 535 5.86 -23.46 15.07
C GLU A 535 4.64 -22.72 15.60
N TRP A 536 4.51 -21.43 15.29
CA TRP A 536 3.36 -20.61 15.67
C TRP A 536 2.04 -21.08 15.04
N PHE A 537 2.10 -21.86 13.97
CA PHE A 537 0.92 -22.38 13.25
C PHE A 537 0.64 -23.86 13.52
N GLY A 538 1.48 -24.50 14.34
CA GLY A 538 1.30 -25.84 14.88
C GLY A 538 0.77 -25.82 16.32
N GLU A 539 1.56 -26.33 17.26
CA GLU A 539 1.17 -26.40 18.68
C GLU A 539 0.95 -25.02 19.33
N MET A 540 1.63 -23.98 18.83
CA MET A 540 1.46 -22.62 19.34
C MET A 540 0.32 -21.83 18.69
N ARG A 541 -0.44 -22.43 17.78
CA ARG A 541 -1.54 -21.74 17.06
C ARG A 541 -2.52 -20.99 17.98
N PRO A 542 -3.00 -21.53 19.11
CA PRO A 542 -3.87 -20.78 20.01
C PRO A 542 -3.23 -19.51 20.56
N LYS A 543 -1.91 -19.51 20.80
CA LYS A 543 -1.16 -18.32 21.25
C LYS A 543 -1.02 -17.30 20.13
N PHE A 544 -0.73 -17.75 18.90
CA PHE A 544 -0.68 -16.89 17.72
C PHE A 544 -2.02 -16.17 17.51
N GLU A 545 -3.12 -16.92 17.49
CA GLU A 545 -4.45 -16.34 17.31
C GLU A 545 -4.81 -15.36 18.43
N ALA A 546 -4.50 -15.68 19.69
CA ALA A 546 -4.70 -14.78 20.81
C ALA A 546 -3.87 -13.48 20.66
N LEU A 547 -2.61 -13.61 20.25
CA LEU A 547 -1.72 -12.46 19.99
C LEU A 547 -2.28 -11.54 18.91
N ILE A 548 -2.64 -12.08 17.76
CA ILE A 548 -3.14 -11.30 16.61
C ILE A 548 -4.54 -10.72 16.90
N LYS A 549 -5.43 -11.47 17.53
CA LYS A 549 -6.75 -10.96 17.96
C LYS A 549 -6.60 -9.82 18.96
N THR A 550 -5.69 -9.96 19.94
CA THR A 550 -5.40 -8.87 20.91
C THR A 550 -4.85 -7.63 20.21
N TYR A 551 -3.91 -7.79 19.29
CA TYR A 551 -3.39 -6.69 18.48
C TYR A 551 -4.51 -5.94 17.73
N PHE A 552 -5.41 -6.66 17.07
CA PHE A 552 -6.54 -6.04 16.37
C PHE A 552 -7.54 -5.39 17.31
N LEU A 553 -7.81 -6.00 18.46
CA LEU A 553 -8.69 -5.45 19.49
C LEU A 553 -8.17 -4.12 20.06
N HIS A 554 -6.84 -3.96 20.12
CA HIS A 554 -6.20 -2.75 20.61
C HIS A 554 -5.96 -1.67 19.54
N GLY A 555 -6.50 -1.84 18.33
CA GLY A 555 -6.47 -0.82 17.29
C GLY A 555 -5.57 -1.15 16.10
N GLY A 556 -5.11 -2.39 15.98
CA GLY A 556 -4.42 -2.85 14.78
C GLY A 556 -5.31 -2.74 13.55
N ALA A 557 -4.85 -2.01 12.52
CA ALA A 557 -5.63 -1.78 11.30
C ALA A 557 -5.44 -2.90 10.28
N GLN A 558 -4.23 -3.43 10.15
CA GLN A 558 -3.85 -4.43 9.15
C GLN A 558 -2.71 -5.31 9.66
N ALA A 559 -2.56 -6.49 9.08
CA ALA A 559 -1.43 -7.38 9.32
C ALA A 559 -1.01 -8.09 8.03
N MET A 560 0.28 -8.12 7.78
CA MET A 560 0.91 -8.79 6.65
C MET A 560 1.92 -9.80 7.19
N ILE A 561 1.61 -11.09 7.03
CA ILE A 561 2.33 -12.15 7.72
C ILE A 561 3.10 -13.01 6.72
N THR A 562 4.37 -13.26 7.03
CA THR A 562 5.25 -14.20 6.33
C THR A 562 5.60 -15.35 7.29
N VAL A 563 5.43 -16.57 6.83
CA VAL A 563 5.78 -17.78 7.60
C VAL A 563 6.96 -18.46 6.93
N VAL A 564 8.15 -18.27 7.49
CA VAL A 564 9.41 -18.78 6.95
C VAL A 564 10.38 -19.09 8.09
N SER A 565 11.39 -19.91 7.84
CA SER A 565 12.53 -20.03 8.72
C SER A 565 13.76 -19.27 8.16
N ARG A 566 14.68 -18.92 9.02
CA ARG A 566 15.96 -18.33 8.61
C ARG A 566 16.76 -19.31 7.74
N ASP A 567 16.79 -20.58 8.14
CA ASP A 567 17.50 -21.63 7.42
C ASP A 567 16.96 -21.84 6.01
N ASP A 568 15.62 -21.79 5.81
CA ASP A 568 14.98 -21.88 4.49
C ASP A 568 15.41 -20.72 3.59
N MET A 569 15.45 -19.49 4.12
CA MET A 569 15.89 -18.31 3.35
C MET A 569 17.40 -18.40 3.01
N GLU A 570 18.24 -18.80 3.95
CA GLU A 570 19.68 -18.97 3.70
C GLU A 570 19.95 -20.12 2.71
N ALA A 571 19.16 -21.20 2.75
CA ALA A 571 19.22 -22.27 1.76
C ALA A 571 18.76 -21.79 0.37
N ALA A 572 17.69 -21.00 0.30
CA ALA A 572 17.21 -20.39 -0.94
C ALA A 572 18.25 -19.45 -1.58
N MET A 573 19.04 -18.77 -0.75
CA MET A 573 20.13 -17.91 -1.24
C MET A 573 21.31 -18.71 -1.80
N ARG A 574 21.49 -19.97 -1.40
CA ARG A 574 22.55 -20.88 -1.89
C ARG A 574 22.11 -21.70 -3.10
N GLU A 575 20.84 -22.16 -3.11
CA GLU A 575 20.31 -23.09 -4.11
C GLU A 575 18.94 -22.61 -4.63
N PRO A 576 18.87 -21.45 -5.32
CA PRO A 576 17.60 -20.78 -5.68
C PRO A 576 16.66 -21.66 -6.51
N GLU A 577 17.20 -22.55 -7.33
CA GLU A 577 16.39 -23.44 -8.20
C GLU A 577 15.54 -24.45 -7.41
N LYS A 578 15.92 -24.77 -6.17
CA LYS A 578 15.15 -25.67 -5.29
C LYS A 578 14.08 -24.95 -4.49
N TRP A 579 14.17 -23.63 -4.38
CA TRP A 579 13.37 -22.81 -3.46
C TRP A 579 12.43 -21.83 -4.16
N GLY A 580 12.11 -22.08 -5.44
CA GLY A 580 11.20 -21.23 -6.21
C GLY A 580 9.78 -21.12 -5.63
N HIS A 581 9.43 -21.94 -4.65
CA HIS A 581 8.15 -21.90 -3.93
C HIS A 581 8.15 -21.00 -2.69
N LEU A 582 9.31 -20.52 -2.25
CA LEU A 582 9.43 -19.72 -1.03
C LEU A 582 8.93 -18.30 -1.27
N MET A 583 7.77 -17.99 -0.72
CA MET A 583 7.14 -16.67 -0.83
C MET A 583 7.45 -15.81 0.39
N VAL A 584 7.73 -14.53 0.16
CA VAL A 584 7.95 -13.54 1.22
C VAL A 584 7.22 -12.24 0.95
N ARG A 585 6.85 -11.54 2.02
CA ARG A 585 6.34 -10.18 1.96
C ARG A 585 7.51 -9.19 1.87
N VAL A 586 7.54 -8.38 0.84
CA VAL A 586 8.51 -7.27 0.74
C VAL A 586 7.97 -6.04 1.48
N GLY A 587 6.74 -5.69 1.18
CA GLY A 587 6.01 -4.59 1.75
C GLY A 587 4.51 -4.85 1.60
N GLY A 588 3.82 -3.99 0.88
CA GLY A 588 2.42 -4.20 0.49
C GLY A 588 2.20 -5.35 -0.50
N PHE A 589 3.24 -5.93 -1.06
CA PHE A 589 3.18 -7.02 -2.04
C PHE A 589 4.07 -8.20 -1.64
N SER A 590 3.84 -9.35 -2.28
CA SER A 590 4.62 -10.57 -2.10
C SER A 590 5.35 -10.95 -3.38
N ILE A 591 6.50 -11.60 -3.21
CA ILE A 591 7.32 -12.11 -4.30
C ILE A 591 7.96 -13.42 -3.89
N ARG A 592 8.40 -14.22 -4.84
CA ARG A 592 9.28 -15.36 -4.55
C ARG A 592 10.62 -14.84 -4.03
N PHE A 593 11.08 -15.36 -2.91
CA PHE A 593 12.30 -14.89 -2.27
C PHE A 593 13.52 -14.96 -3.20
N VAL A 594 13.55 -15.96 -4.07
CA VAL A 594 14.65 -16.16 -5.04
C VAL A 594 14.67 -15.12 -6.17
N ASP A 595 13.55 -14.45 -6.44
CA ASP A 595 13.45 -13.41 -7.47
C ASP A 595 13.90 -12.03 -6.94
N LEU A 596 14.07 -11.89 -5.63
CA LEU A 596 14.62 -10.67 -5.05
C LEU A 596 16.11 -10.51 -5.40
N PRO A 597 16.55 -9.29 -5.73
CA PRO A 597 17.99 -9.00 -5.81
C PRO A 597 18.65 -9.21 -4.44
N ARG A 598 19.93 -9.53 -4.44
CA ARG A 598 20.69 -9.87 -3.20
C ARG A 598 20.49 -8.89 -2.05
N PRO A 599 20.51 -7.55 -2.24
CA PRO A 599 20.24 -6.61 -1.15
C PRO A 599 18.82 -6.74 -0.56
N GLY A 600 17.81 -7.03 -1.39
CA GLY A 600 16.44 -7.28 -0.94
C GLY A 600 16.32 -8.58 -0.14
N GLN A 601 17.00 -9.65 -0.56
CA GLN A 601 17.08 -10.91 0.21
C GLN A 601 17.70 -10.69 1.59
N LEU A 602 18.78 -9.93 1.67
CA LEU A 602 19.44 -9.60 2.93
C LEU A 602 18.57 -8.72 3.83
N GLU A 603 17.82 -7.79 3.27
CA GLU A 603 16.87 -6.96 4.02
C GLU A 603 15.77 -7.82 4.65
N VAL A 604 15.13 -8.71 3.87
CA VAL A 604 14.09 -9.62 4.39
C VAL A 604 14.66 -10.58 5.44
N LEU A 605 15.88 -11.09 5.22
CA LEU A 605 16.57 -11.98 6.17
C LEU A 605 16.84 -11.28 7.50
N ALA A 606 17.19 -9.99 7.47
CA ALA A 606 17.52 -9.19 8.65
C ALA A 606 16.32 -8.81 9.52
N ARG A 607 15.10 -8.95 9.02
CA ARG A 607 13.88 -8.66 9.81
C ARG A 607 13.75 -9.63 10.96
N THR A 608 13.22 -9.15 12.08
CA THR A 608 12.99 -9.98 13.27
C THR A 608 12.07 -11.17 12.94
N LEU A 609 12.48 -12.35 13.39
CA LEU A 609 11.69 -13.59 13.35
C LEU A 609 11.09 -13.83 14.73
N ASN A 610 9.77 -13.86 14.81
CA ASN A 610 9.03 -14.14 16.02
C ASN A 610 8.74 -15.63 16.17
#